data_f64b40642792b6812d45dabdd8348fa8
#
_entry.id   f64b40642792b6812d45dabdd8348fa8
#
_cell.length_a   1.000
_cell.length_b   1.000
_cell.length_c   1.000
_cell.angle_alpha   90.00
_cell.angle_beta   90.00
_cell.angle_gamma   90.00
#
_symmetry.space_group_name_H-M   'P 1'
#
loop_
_entity.id
_entity.type
_entity.pdbx_description
1 polymer ?
#
loop_
_entity_poly.entity_id
_entity_poly.type
_entity_poly.pdbx_seq_one_letter_code
_entity_poly.pdbx_strand_id
1 'polypeptide(L)'
;GCTSVIDHHASPAYIGGSLSTLRDAFLKVGLRAMTCFETTDRNNGIKELQEGVEENIRFARLIDEAKKATSEPYLVEAHIGAHAPFTVPDAGLEMLREAVKATGRGLHIHAAEDLYDVSYSHHWYGKDLLARLAQFDLIDSKTLVAHGLYLSKDDITLLNQRDAFLVHNARSNMNNHVGYNHHLSDIRNLALGTDGIGSDMFEEMKFAFFKHRD
;
A
#
# COMPACT_ATOMS: atom_id res chain seq x y z
N GLY A 1 -7.05 -21.25 3.56
CA GLY A 1 -7.24 -20.65 2.32
C GLY A 1 -7.90 -19.29 2.33
N CYS A 2 -7.22 -18.29 1.74
CA CYS A 2 -7.81 -16.99 1.51
C CYS A 2 -8.74 -17.03 0.30
N THR A 3 -9.86 -16.33 0.36
CA THR A 3 -10.80 -16.17 -0.75
C THR A 3 -10.67 -14.78 -1.41
N SER A 4 -9.89 -13.90 -0.81
CA SER A 4 -9.59 -12.57 -1.31
C SER A 4 -8.18 -12.16 -0.93
N VAL A 5 -7.51 -11.41 -1.78
CA VAL A 5 -6.17 -10.85 -1.52
C VAL A 5 -6.13 -9.37 -1.85
N ILE A 6 -5.31 -8.63 -1.12
CA ILE A 6 -4.86 -7.29 -1.49
C ILE A 6 -3.37 -7.43 -1.78
N ASP A 7 -2.99 -7.16 -3.02
CA ASP A 7 -1.66 -7.37 -3.55
C ASP A 7 -0.95 -6.05 -3.83
N HIS A 8 0.34 -6.00 -3.55
CA HIS A 8 1.21 -4.87 -3.82
C HIS A 8 2.35 -5.35 -4.74
N HIS A 9 2.21 -5.14 -6.04
CA HIS A 9 3.07 -5.73 -7.06
C HIS A 9 4.28 -4.88 -7.41
N ALA A 10 5.44 -5.50 -7.45
CA ALA A 10 6.70 -4.90 -7.91
C ALA A 10 7.35 -5.74 -9.01
N SER A 11 7.58 -5.16 -10.17
CA SER A 11 8.32 -5.78 -11.29
C SER A 11 9.03 -4.71 -12.12
N PRO A 12 10.18 -4.19 -11.66
CA PRO A 12 10.85 -3.05 -12.31
C PRO A 12 11.32 -3.35 -13.76
N ALA A 13 11.50 -4.62 -14.11
CA ALA A 13 11.82 -5.04 -15.46
C ALA A 13 10.59 -5.19 -16.38
N TYR A 14 9.38 -5.16 -15.85
CA TYR A 14 8.14 -5.31 -16.61
C TYR A 14 7.02 -4.51 -15.93
N ILE A 15 6.99 -3.20 -16.15
CA ILE A 15 6.01 -2.29 -15.55
C ILE A 15 4.71 -2.31 -16.33
N GLY A 16 4.74 -1.79 -17.56
CA GLY A 16 3.54 -1.68 -18.41
C GLY A 16 2.92 -3.04 -18.75
N GLY A 17 1.68 -3.27 -18.33
CA GLY A 17 0.96 -4.53 -18.55
C GLY A 17 1.10 -5.58 -17.45
N SER A 18 1.97 -5.37 -16.46
CA SER A 18 2.20 -6.32 -15.37
C SER A 18 0.91 -6.62 -14.56
N LEU A 19 0.15 -5.59 -14.24
CA LEU A 19 -1.12 -5.75 -13.51
C LEU A 19 -2.18 -6.50 -14.32
N SER A 20 -2.14 -6.43 -15.65
CA SER A 20 -3.03 -7.25 -16.50
C SER A 20 -2.69 -8.72 -16.41
N THR A 21 -1.41 -9.07 -16.34
CA THR A 21 -0.95 -10.45 -16.15
C THR A 21 -1.43 -11.01 -14.81
N LEU A 22 -1.34 -10.21 -13.73
CA LEU A 22 -1.87 -10.60 -12.43
C LEU A 22 -3.39 -10.77 -12.43
N ARG A 23 -4.13 -9.81 -13.04
CA ARG A 23 -5.57 -9.92 -13.21
C ARG A 23 -5.97 -11.25 -13.85
N ASP A 24 -5.32 -11.61 -14.96
CA ASP A 24 -5.63 -12.82 -15.70
C ASP A 24 -5.35 -14.08 -14.85
N ALA A 25 -4.29 -14.05 -14.02
CA ALA A 25 -4.01 -15.12 -13.08
C ALA A 25 -5.09 -15.22 -11.97
N PHE A 26 -5.49 -14.10 -11.37
CA PHE A 26 -6.56 -14.07 -10.36
C PHE A 26 -7.90 -14.58 -10.92
N LEU A 27 -8.28 -14.13 -12.10
CA LEU A 27 -9.50 -14.59 -12.77
C LEU A 27 -9.45 -16.08 -13.10
N LYS A 28 -8.31 -16.58 -13.56
CA LYS A 28 -8.11 -17.99 -13.90
C LYS A 28 -8.29 -18.92 -12.69
N VAL A 29 -7.84 -18.48 -11.51
CA VAL A 29 -7.99 -19.26 -10.27
C VAL A 29 -9.28 -18.97 -9.51
N GLY A 30 -10.08 -18.00 -9.96
CA GLY A 30 -11.34 -17.59 -9.32
C GLY A 30 -11.14 -16.88 -7.98
N LEU A 31 -10.04 -16.14 -7.81
CA LEU A 31 -9.72 -15.42 -6.59
C LEU A 31 -10.14 -13.95 -6.68
N ARG A 32 -10.80 -13.44 -5.66
CA ARG A 32 -11.03 -12.00 -5.53
C ARG A 32 -9.71 -11.31 -5.19
N ALA A 33 -9.40 -10.24 -5.92
CA ALA A 33 -8.15 -9.52 -5.72
C ALA A 33 -8.34 -8.00 -5.88
N MET A 34 -7.56 -7.25 -5.10
CA MET A 34 -7.26 -5.85 -5.38
C MET A 34 -5.75 -5.75 -5.54
N THR A 35 -5.27 -5.17 -6.64
CA THR A 35 -3.84 -5.07 -6.91
C THR A 35 -3.45 -3.67 -7.38
N CYS A 36 -2.20 -3.29 -7.14
CA CYS A 36 -1.58 -2.06 -7.57
C CYS A 36 -0.12 -2.29 -7.96
N PHE A 37 0.46 -1.37 -8.73
CA PHE A 37 1.88 -1.37 -9.04
C PHE A 37 2.66 -0.50 -8.04
N GLU A 38 3.77 -1.01 -7.52
CA GLU A 38 4.67 -0.33 -6.59
C GLU A 38 5.44 0.81 -7.29
N THR A 39 4.86 2.00 -7.31
CA THR A 39 5.50 3.19 -7.89
C THR A 39 6.68 3.64 -7.05
N THR A 40 7.84 3.83 -7.68
CA THR A 40 9.11 4.20 -7.01
C THR A 40 10.08 4.84 -7.99
N ASP A 41 11.09 5.55 -7.48
CA ASP A 41 12.19 6.10 -8.28
C ASP A 41 13.53 5.36 -8.11
N ARG A 42 13.52 4.20 -7.43
CA ARG A 42 14.74 3.52 -6.94
C ARG A 42 15.71 3.04 -8.03
N ASN A 43 15.22 2.64 -9.19
CA ASN A 43 16.07 2.01 -10.21
C ASN A 43 16.38 2.98 -11.37
N ASN A 44 15.36 3.55 -12.00
CA ASN A 44 15.49 4.43 -13.17
C ASN A 44 15.00 5.87 -12.89
N GLY A 45 14.90 6.25 -11.62
CA GLY A 45 14.50 7.60 -11.20
C GLY A 45 13.08 7.96 -11.62
N ILE A 46 12.88 9.24 -11.94
CA ILE A 46 11.55 9.80 -12.25
C ILE A 46 10.86 9.11 -13.43
N LYS A 47 11.61 8.52 -14.36
CA LYS A 47 11.03 7.79 -15.48
C LYS A 47 10.32 6.53 -15.03
N GLU A 48 10.95 5.73 -14.16
CA GLU A 48 10.34 4.54 -13.57
C GLU A 48 9.09 4.91 -12.77
N LEU A 49 9.18 5.99 -12.00
CA LEU A 49 8.06 6.50 -11.23
C LEU A 49 6.87 6.86 -12.14
N GLN A 50 7.11 7.58 -13.24
CA GLN A 50 6.07 7.89 -14.24
C GLN A 50 5.44 6.64 -14.84
N GLU A 51 6.26 5.68 -15.27
CA GLU A 51 5.78 4.40 -15.82
C GLU A 51 4.91 3.63 -14.81
N GLY A 52 5.29 3.64 -13.53
CA GLY A 52 4.51 3.01 -12.45
C GLY A 52 3.16 3.69 -12.22
N VAL A 53 3.13 5.02 -12.20
CA VAL A 53 1.87 5.79 -12.10
C VAL A 53 0.96 5.53 -13.32
N GLU A 54 1.54 5.53 -14.52
CA GLU A 54 0.81 5.26 -15.76
C GLU A 54 0.20 3.85 -15.77
N GLU A 55 0.93 2.83 -15.29
CA GLU A 55 0.42 1.46 -15.18
C GLU A 55 -0.75 1.37 -14.20
N ASN A 56 -0.66 2.01 -13.03
CA ASN A 56 -1.77 2.08 -12.08
C ASN A 56 -3.02 2.71 -12.70
N ILE A 57 -2.89 3.85 -13.39
CA ILE A 57 -4.01 4.53 -14.06
C ILE A 57 -4.58 3.67 -15.18
N ARG A 58 -3.71 3.12 -16.03
CA ARG A 58 -4.10 2.24 -17.15
C ARG A 58 -4.91 1.06 -16.64
N PHE A 59 -4.42 0.43 -15.58
CA PHE A 59 -5.08 -0.73 -15.00
C PHE A 59 -6.42 -0.38 -14.36
N ALA A 60 -6.52 0.73 -13.63
CA ALA A 60 -7.78 1.18 -13.06
C ALA A 60 -8.86 1.40 -14.14
N ARG A 61 -8.50 2.04 -15.26
CA ARG A 61 -9.41 2.22 -16.40
C ARG A 61 -9.83 0.89 -17.01
N LEU A 62 -8.89 -0.04 -17.19
CA LEU A 62 -9.18 -1.37 -17.72
C LEU A 62 -10.18 -2.14 -16.83
N ILE A 63 -10.03 -2.05 -15.49
CA ILE A 63 -10.98 -2.66 -14.55
C ILE A 63 -12.36 -2.00 -14.65
N ASP A 64 -12.43 -0.67 -14.76
CA ASP A 64 -13.71 0.04 -14.92
C ASP A 64 -14.44 -0.37 -16.21
N GLU A 65 -13.71 -0.54 -17.31
CA GLU A 65 -14.26 -1.02 -18.57
C GLU A 65 -14.75 -2.47 -18.46
N ALA A 66 -13.93 -3.34 -17.84
CA ALA A 66 -14.31 -4.74 -17.64
C ALA A 66 -15.58 -4.88 -16.80
N LYS A 67 -15.72 -4.07 -15.74
CA LYS A 67 -16.92 -4.04 -14.89
C LYS A 67 -18.17 -3.59 -15.66
N LYS A 68 -18.03 -2.64 -16.56
CA LYS A 68 -19.16 -2.18 -17.42
C LYS A 68 -19.58 -3.21 -18.44
N ALA A 69 -18.67 -4.10 -18.86
CA ALA A 69 -18.92 -5.11 -19.87
C ALA A 69 -19.65 -6.37 -19.34
N THR A 70 -19.86 -6.49 -18.03
CA THR A 70 -20.53 -7.65 -17.40
C THR A 70 -21.58 -7.21 -16.40
N SER A 71 -22.66 -7.99 -16.29
CA SER A 71 -23.67 -7.83 -15.21
C SER A 71 -23.28 -8.60 -13.94
N GLU A 72 -22.30 -9.50 -14.02
CA GLU A 72 -21.84 -10.30 -12.90
C GLU A 72 -20.79 -9.54 -12.06
N PRO A 73 -20.66 -9.83 -10.77
CA PRO A 73 -19.62 -9.23 -9.91
C PRO A 73 -18.23 -9.54 -10.46
N TYR A 74 -17.46 -8.49 -10.77
CA TYR A 74 -16.09 -8.63 -11.24
C TYR A 74 -15.14 -8.90 -10.07
N LEU A 75 -14.30 -9.93 -10.19
CA LEU A 75 -13.48 -10.42 -9.07
C LEU A 75 -12.26 -9.55 -8.78
N VAL A 76 -11.80 -8.74 -9.72
CA VAL A 76 -10.56 -7.98 -9.58
C VAL A 76 -10.83 -6.49 -9.48
N GLU A 77 -10.14 -5.83 -8.56
CA GLU A 77 -10.16 -4.38 -8.36
C GLU A 77 -8.77 -3.80 -8.52
N ALA A 78 -8.70 -2.52 -8.90
CA ALA A 78 -7.48 -1.75 -8.98
C ALA A 78 -7.32 -0.84 -7.75
N HIS A 79 -6.06 -0.60 -7.37
CA HIS A 79 -5.68 0.42 -6.41
C HIS A 79 -4.51 1.24 -6.98
N ILE A 80 -4.09 2.32 -6.32
CA ILE A 80 -2.89 3.08 -6.70
C ILE A 80 -1.79 2.68 -5.73
N GLY A 81 -0.65 2.21 -6.24
CA GLY A 81 0.46 1.74 -5.43
C GLY A 81 1.64 2.69 -5.41
N ALA A 82 2.28 2.80 -4.26
CA ALA A 82 3.57 3.44 -4.08
C ALA A 82 4.44 2.65 -3.11
N HIS A 83 5.76 2.61 -3.34
CA HIS A 83 6.65 1.86 -2.46
C HIS A 83 6.65 2.44 -1.05
N ALA A 84 7.34 3.55 -0.82
CA ALA A 84 7.46 4.18 0.49
C ALA A 84 7.74 5.69 0.35
N PRO A 85 7.46 6.51 1.38
CA PRO A 85 7.64 7.96 1.31
C PRO A 85 9.07 8.40 0.95
N PHE A 86 10.09 7.64 1.33
CA PHE A 86 11.49 7.99 1.05
C PHE A 86 11.95 7.64 -0.39
N THR A 87 11.16 6.88 -1.15
CA THR A 87 11.43 6.52 -2.55
C THR A 87 10.45 7.18 -3.52
N VAL A 88 9.66 8.12 -3.03
CA VAL A 88 8.73 8.90 -3.84
C VAL A 88 8.91 10.38 -3.49
N PRO A 89 9.64 11.15 -4.33
CA PRO A 89 9.82 12.59 -4.12
C PRO A 89 8.49 13.36 -4.27
N ASP A 90 8.45 14.62 -3.85
CA ASP A 90 7.23 15.44 -3.90
C ASP A 90 6.61 15.52 -5.29
N ALA A 91 7.42 15.56 -6.34
CA ALA A 91 6.93 15.49 -7.72
C ALA A 91 6.19 14.16 -8.01
N GLY A 92 6.66 13.07 -7.41
CA GLY A 92 6.01 11.76 -7.50
C GLY A 92 4.71 11.70 -6.69
N LEU A 93 4.70 12.29 -5.50
CA LEU A 93 3.47 12.39 -4.69
C LEU A 93 2.39 13.20 -5.40
N GLU A 94 2.79 14.26 -6.13
CA GLU A 94 1.86 15.02 -6.97
C GLU A 94 1.25 14.17 -8.10
N MET A 95 2.07 13.34 -8.77
CA MET A 95 1.58 12.42 -9.80
C MET A 95 0.64 11.39 -9.22
N LEU A 96 0.94 10.84 -8.04
CA LEU A 96 0.07 9.90 -7.33
C LEU A 96 -1.25 10.57 -6.92
N ARG A 97 -1.22 11.82 -6.45
CA ARG A 97 -2.44 12.61 -6.15
C ARG A 97 -3.36 12.70 -7.37
N GLU A 98 -2.80 13.08 -8.52
CA GLU A 98 -3.58 13.15 -9.75
C GLU A 98 -4.11 11.78 -10.19
N ALA A 99 -3.35 10.69 -9.98
CA ALA A 99 -3.79 9.32 -10.26
C ALA A 99 -4.97 8.91 -9.36
N VAL A 100 -4.86 9.14 -8.04
CA VAL A 100 -5.93 8.89 -7.06
C VAL A 100 -7.19 9.66 -7.44
N LYS A 101 -7.06 10.94 -7.73
CA LYS A 101 -8.17 11.82 -8.13
C LYS A 101 -8.82 11.37 -9.45
N ALA A 102 -8.01 11.04 -10.45
CA ALA A 102 -8.51 10.66 -11.78
C ALA A 102 -9.21 9.29 -11.78
N THR A 103 -8.83 8.40 -10.88
CA THR A 103 -9.36 7.02 -10.83
C THR A 103 -10.39 6.80 -9.71
N GLY A 104 -10.44 7.69 -8.72
CA GLY A 104 -11.25 7.54 -7.52
C GLY A 104 -10.82 6.38 -6.62
N ARG A 105 -9.59 5.83 -6.82
CA ARG A 105 -8.98 4.80 -5.98
C ARG A 105 -8.24 5.44 -4.80
N GLY A 106 -7.92 4.64 -3.78
CA GLY A 106 -7.03 5.06 -2.68
C GLY A 106 -5.57 4.72 -2.97
N LEU A 107 -4.69 5.11 -2.05
CA LEU A 107 -3.26 4.79 -2.07
C LEU A 107 -2.96 3.54 -1.24
N HIS A 108 -2.11 2.64 -1.72
CA HIS A 108 -1.48 1.56 -0.96
C HIS A 108 0.03 1.84 -0.90
N ILE A 109 0.57 2.02 0.29
CA ILE A 109 1.96 2.44 0.51
C ILE A 109 2.53 1.80 1.78
N HIS A 110 3.84 1.45 1.77
CA HIS A 110 4.57 1.12 2.99
C HIS A 110 5.00 2.42 3.67
N ALA A 111 4.81 2.55 4.97
CA ALA A 111 5.25 3.72 5.72
C ALA A 111 5.67 3.36 7.14
N ALA A 112 6.72 3.99 7.62
CA ALA A 112 7.26 3.80 8.96
C ALA A 112 7.56 2.33 9.28
N GLU A 113 8.03 1.55 8.31
CA GLU A 113 8.50 0.19 8.53
C GLU A 113 9.80 0.18 9.32
N ASP A 114 10.69 1.12 9.02
CA ASP A 114 11.98 1.30 9.70
C ASP A 114 12.16 2.76 10.16
N LEU A 115 13.02 2.98 11.15
CA LEU A 115 13.40 4.32 11.62
C LEU A 115 14.03 5.17 10.53
N TYR A 116 14.63 4.55 9.51
CA TYR A 116 15.19 5.26 8.38
C TYR A 116 14.11 6.08 7.65
N ASP A 117 12.93 5.50 7.41
CA ASP A 117 11.82 6.18 6.73
C ASP A 117 11.40 7.45 7.48
N VAL A 118 11.23 7.34 8.80
CA VAL A 118 10.91 8.50 9.67
C VAL A 118 12.03 9.54 9.64
N SER A 119 13.28 9.11 9.84
CA SER A 119 14.45 10.00 9.87
C SER A 119 14.62 10.71 8.52
N TYR A 120 14.39 10.02 7.40
CA TYR A 120 14.44 10.60 6.08
C TYR A 120 13.38 11.69 5.89
N SER A 121 12.14 11.43 6.31
CA SER A 121 11.06 12.40 6.21
C SER A 121 11.34 13.67 7.03
N HIS A 122 11.80 13.51 8.25
CA HIS A 122 12.19 14.64 9.11
C HIS A 122 13.39 15.41 8.55
N HIS A 123 14.41 14.72 8.05
CA HIS A 123 15.63 15.36 7.53
C HIS A 123 15.35 16.18 6.27
N TRP A 124 14.63 15.61 5.31
CA TRP A 124 14.46 16.24 4.00
C TRP A 124 13.22 17.12 3.90
N TYR A 125 12.17 16.82 4.66
CA TYR A 125 10.88 17.51 4.54
C TYR A 125 10.44 18.20 5.83
N GLY A 126 11.11 17.95 6.97
CA GLY A 126 10.76 18.56 8.26
C GLY A 126 9.37 18.16 8.76
N LYS A 127 8.90 16.94 8.43
CA LYS A 127 7.52 16.50 8.67
C LYS A 127 7.45 15.04 9.03
N ASP A 128 6.39 14.69 9.77
CA ASP A 128 5.96 13.31 9.95
C ASP A 128 5.48 12.71 8.63
N LEU A 129 5.57 11.39 8.50
CA LEU A 129 5.33 10.65 7.26
C LEU A 129 3.91 10.86 6.70
N LEU A 130 2.90 10.64 7.54
CA LEU A 130 1.51 10.78 7.09
C LEU A 130 1.12 12.24 6.91
N ALA A 131 1.70 13.15 7.71
CA ALA A 131 1.52 14.59 7.51
C ALA A 131 2.04 15.06 6.14
N ARG A 132 3.18 14.50 5.67
CA ARG A 132 3.68 14.76 4.32
C ARG A 132 2.73 14.23 3.25
N LEU A 133 2.27 12.98 3.36
CA LEU A 133 1.32 12.39 2.40
C LEU A 133 -0.02 13.15 2.37
N ALA A 134 -0.51 13.60 3.52
CA ALA A 134 -1.76 14.36 3.61
C ALA A 134 -1.71 15.72 2.91
N GLN A 135 -0.54 16.35 2.76
CA GLN A 135 -0.39 17.59 1.99
C GLN A 135 -0.69 17.41 0.49
N PHE A 136 -0.56 16.17 0.01
CA PHE A 136 -0.89 15.78 -1.36
C PHE A 136 -2.27 15.10 -1.45
N ASP A 137 -3.12 15.22 -0.42
CA ASP A 137 -4.45 14.58 -0.37
C ASP A 137 -4.41 13.05 -0.59
N LEU A 138 -3.32 12.40 -0.16
CA LEU A 138 -3.08 10.96 -0.37
C LEU A 138 -3.53 10.09 0.81
N ILE A 139 -4.08 10.69 1.87
CA ILE A 139 -4.60 9.96 3.03
C ILE A 139 -6.12 10.17 3.13
N ASP A 140 -6.86 9.11 2.87
CA ASP A 140 -8.33 9.07 2.97
C ASP A 140 -8.81 7.68 3.43
N SER A 141 -10.13 7.48 3.48
CA SER A 141 -10.76 6.22 3.91
C SER A 141 -10.51 5.01 3.00
N LYS A 142 -9.83 5.19 1.87
CA LYS A 142 -9.41 4.12 0.95
C LYS A 142 -7.91 3.86 1.04
N THR A 143 -7.18 4.63 1.83
CA THR A 143 -5.72 4.49 1.94
C THR A 143 -5.36 3.28 2.81
N LEU A 144 -4.40 2.49 2.32
CA LEU A 144 -3.79 1.38 3.02
C LEU A 144 -2.33 1.72 3.33
N VAL A 145 -2.01 1.83 4.60
CA VAL A 145 -0.64 2.06 5.10
C VAL A 145 -0.12 0.73 5.63
N ALA A 146 0.89 0.14 4.99
CA ALA A 146 1.51 -1.09 5.47
C ALA A 146 2.58 -0.79 6.53
N HIS A 147 2.75 -1.70 7.48
CA HIS A 147 3.70 -1.71 8.61
C HIS A 147 3.38 -0.70 9.72
N GLY A 148 3.70 0.57 9.55
CA GLY A 148 3.42 1.65 10.51
C GLY A 148 4.06 1.49 11.88
N LEU A 149 5.26 0.88 11.96
CA LEU A 149 5.90 0.55 13.24
C LEU A 149 6.32 1.80 14.02
N TYR A 150 6.74 2.82 13.30
CA TYR A 150 7.32 4.05 13.85
C TYR A 150 6.47 5.29 13.56
N LEU A 151 5.16 5.11 13.35
CA LEU A 151 4.24 6.25 13.24
C LEU A 151 4.23 7.06 14.54
N SER A 152 4.28 8.38 14.40
CA SER A 152 4.12 9.28 15.54
C SER A 152 2.67 9.26 16.06
N LYS A 153 2.44 9.83 17.24
CA LYS A 153 1.06 10.00 17.76
C LYS A 153 0.22 10.90 16.88
N ASP A 154 0.85 11.88 16.24
CA ASP A 154 0.17 12.79 15.33
C ASP A 154 -0.20 12.07 14.02
N ASP A 155 0.70 11.21 13.49
CA ASP A 155 0.41 10.33 12.35
C ASP A 155 -0.77 9.39 12.66
N ILE A 156 -0.80 8.76 13.85
CA ILE A 156 -1.91 7.89 14.27
C ILE A 156 -3.22 8.68 14.39
N THR A 157 -3.16 9.87 14.94
CA THR A 157 -4.31 10.77 15.03
C THR A 157 -4.86 11.11 13.64
N LEU A 158 -3.96 11.46 12.72
CA LEU A 158 -4.30 11.78 11.33
C LEU A 158 -4.90 10.56 10.59
N LEU A 159 -4.28 9.38 10.74
CA LEU A 159 -4.78 8.13 10.17
C LEU A 159 -6.21 7.85 10.62
N ASN A 160 -6.49 8.00 11.92
CA ASN A 160 -7.82 7.81 12.49
C ASN A 160 -8.83 8.87 12.01
N GLN A 161 -8.42 10.13 11.90
CA GLN A 161 -9.28 11.23 11.42
C GLN A 161 -9.67 11.07 9.95
N ARG A 162 -8.80 10.47 9.15
CA ARG A 162 -9.02 10.20 7.73
C ARG A 162 -9.68 8.87 7.44
N ASP A 163 -9.99 8.08 8.49
CA ASP A 163 -10.51 6.71 8.40
C ASP A 163 -9.64 5.77 7.53
N ALA A 164 -8.34 6.07 7.41
CA ALA A 164 -7.40 5.23 6.69
C ALA A 164 -7.09 3.93 7.46
N PHE A 165 -6.58 2.93 6.76
CA PHE A 165 -6.27 1.62 7.33
C PHE A 165 -4.76 1.48 7.58
N LEU A 166 -4.41 0.91 8.75
CA LEU A 166 -3.10 0.34 8.98
C LEU A 166 -3.14 -1.17 8.76
N VAL A 167 -2.20 -1.70 7.99
CA VAL A 167 -2.01 -3.14 7.78
C VAL A 167 -0.74 -3.58 8.51
N HIS A 168 -0.91 -4.27 9.64
CA HIS A 168 0.19 -4.75 10.46
C HIS A 168 0.67 -6.12 9.97
N ASN A 169 1.97 -6.22 9.64
CA ASN A 169 2.61 -7.40 9.07
C ASN A 169 3.53 -8.05 10.11
N ALA A 170 2.95 -8.68 11.16
CA ALA A 170 3.69 -9.11 12.35
C ALA A 170 4.88 -10.03 12.04
N ARG A 171 4.67 -11.05 11.21
CA ARG A 171 5.74 -12.02 10.86
C ARG A 171 6.84 -11.39 10.04
N SER A 172 6.49 -10.56 9.06
CA SER A 172 7.46 -9.84 8.24
C SER A 172 8.29 -8.88 9.09
N ASN A 173 7.65 -8.09 9.95
CA ASN A 173 8.33 -7.17 10.86
C ASN A 173 9.31 -7.90 11.78
N MET A 174 8.93 -9.06 12.29
CA MET A 174 9.80 -9.92 13.11
C MET A 174 10.96 -10.49 12.30
N ASN A 175 10.70 -11.01 11.10
CA ASN A 175 11.72 -11.57 10.22
C ASN A 175 12.76 -10.53 9.80
N ASN A 176 12.31 -9.32 9.49
CA ASN A 176 13.17 -8.21 9.07
C ASN A 176 13.85 -7.50 10.26
N HIS A 177 13.49 -7.89 11.49
CA HIS A 177 14.04 -7.32 12.73
C HIS A 177 13.85 -5.80 12.85
N VAL A 178 12.75 -5.27 12.31
CA VAL A 178 12.46 -3.83 12.21
C VAL A 178 11.73 -3.26 13.43
N GLY A 179 11.35 -4.07 14.41
CA GLY A 179 10.73 -3.63 15.65
C GLY A 179 9.24 -3.95 15.77
N TYR A 180 8.55 -3.18 16.63
CA TYR A 180 7.13 -3.38 16.94
C TYR A 180 6.42 -2.05 17.21
N ASN A 181 5.16 -1.93 16.77
CA ASN A 181 4.33 -0.78 17.08
C ASN A 181 3.57 -1.00 18.41
N HIS A 182 3.92 -0.25 19.44
CA HIS A 182 3.27 -0.31 20.76
C HIS A 182 1.93 0.44 20.81
N HIS A 183 1.53 1.12 19.74
CA HIS A 183 0.31 1.92 19.63
C HIS A 183 -0.78 1.30 18.76
N LEU A 184 -0.69 -0.02 18.48
CA LEU A 184 -1.70 -0.70 17.64
C LEU A 184 -3.12 -0.56 18.19
N SER A 185 -3.27 -0.53 19.53
CA SER A 185 -4.57 -0.32 20.19
C SER A 185 -5.19 1.07 19.97
N ASP A 186 -4.37 2.05 19.58
CA ASP A 186 -4.82 3.42 19.34
C ASP A 186 -5.34 3.61 17.90
N ILE A 187 -5.20 2.58 17.06
CA ILE A 187 -5.54 2.61 15.63
C ILE A 187 -6.94 2.04 15.43
N ARG A 188 -7.85 2.86 14.86
CA ARG A 188 -9.24 2.49 14.64
C ARG A 188 -9.40 1.40 13.58
N ASN A 189 -8.80 1.58 12.43
CA ASN A 189 -8.91 0.69 11.28
C ASN A 189 -7.61 -0.12 11.14
N LEU A 190 -7.48 -1.17 11.96
CA LEU A 190 -6.32 -2.06 11.97
C LEU A 190 -6.67 -3.37 11.24
N ALA A 191 -5.79 -3.78 10.34
CA ALA A 191 -5.85 -5.07 9.65
C ALA A 191 -4.52 -5.83 9.79
N LEU A 192 -4.52 -7.11 9.48
CA LEU A 192 -3.31 -7.93 9.38
C LEU A 192 -2.99 -8.21 7.91
N GLY A 193 -1.71 -8.20 7.58
CA GLY A 193 -1.18 -8.59 6.29
C GLY A 193 0.00 -9.55 6.43
N THR A 194 0.25 -10.37 5.42
CA THR A 194 1.34 -11.36 5.46
C THR A 194 2.63 -10.85 4.85
N ASP A 195 2.57 -9.73 4.12
CA ASP A 195 3.70 -9.26 3.32
C ASP A 195 4.20 -10.39 2.37
N GLY A 196 5.48 -10.40 1.99
CA GLY A 196 6.09 -11.43 1.15
C GLY A 196 6.38 -12.76 1.83
N ILE A 197 5.97 -12.94 3.09
CA ILE A 197 6.19 -14.16 3.86
C ILE A 197 4.95 -15.04 3.87
N GLY A 198 4.90 -16.08 3.11
CA GLY A 198 3.86 -17.10 3.07
C GLY A 198 2.43 -16.67 3.48
N SER A 199 1.46 -16.88 2.63
CA SER A 199 0.10 -16.30 2.75
C SER A 199 -0.80 -17.05 3.76
N ASP A 200 -0.28 -17.41 4.94
CA ASP A 200 -1.05 -18.06 6.01
C ASP A 200 -1.53 -17.03 7.04
N MET A 201 -2.78 -16.61 6.91
CA MET A 201 -3.40 -15.63 7.82
C MET A 201 -3.65 -16.17 9.24
N PHE A 202 -3.75 -17.51 9.43
CA PHE A 202 -3.86 -18.08 10.77
C PHE A 202 -2.52 -18.00 11.51
N GLU A 203 -1.42 -18.24 10.81
CA GLU A 203 -0.09 -18.00 11.37
C GLU A 203 0.11 -16.51 11.66
N GLU A 204 -0.25 -15.62 10.73
CA GLU A 204 -0.13 -14.17 10.93
C GLU A 204 -0.84 -13.72 12.20
N MET A 205 -2.09 -14.12 12.37
CA MET A 205 -2.91 -13.84 13.53
C MET A 205 -2.28 -14.36 14.84
N LYS A 206 -1.73 -15.58 14.80
CA LYS A 206 -1.06 -16.21 15.94
C LYS A 206 0.21 -15.46 16.35
N PHE A 207 1.05 -15.10 15.38
CA PHE A 207 2.29 -14.38 15.66
C PHE A 207 2.01 -12.93 16.07
N ALA A 208 1.04 -12.25 15.48
CA ALA A 208 0.60 -10.93 15.92
C ALA A 208 0.16 -10.96 17.39
N PHE A 209 -0.63 -11.95 17.80
CA PHE A 209 -1.06 -12.12 19.17
C PHE A 209 0.11 -12.35 20.14
N PHE A 210 1.03 -13.26 19.81
CA PHE A 210 2.17 -13.53 20.68
C PHE A 210 3.09 -12.32 20.81
N LYS A 211 3.40 -11.66 19.69
CA LYS A 211 4.28 -10.49 19.71
C LYS A 211 3.67 -9.30 20.46
N HIS A 212 2.34 -9.17 20.42
CA HIS A 212 1.65 -8.11 21.18
C HIS A 212 1.73 -8.34 22.71
N ARG A 213 1.90 -9.57 23.14
CA ARG A 213 1.99 -9.94 24.57
C ARG A 213 3.43 -10.05 25.12
N ASP A 214 4.43 -10.03 24.25
CA ASP A 214 5.85 -10.05 24.58
C ASP A 214 6.33 -8.67 25.07
#